data_448c3e7c2b5c54bfec775cc7e72de9a3
#
_entry.id   448c3e7c2b5c54bfec775cc7e72de9a3
#
_cell.length_a   1.000
_cell.length_b   1.000
_cell.length_c   1.000
_cell.angle_alpha   90.00
_cell.angle_beta   90.00
_cell.angle_gamma   90.00
#
_symmetry.space_group_name_H-M   'P 1'
#
loop_
_entity.id
_entity.type
_entity.pdbx_description
1 polymer ?
#
loop_
_entity_poly.entity_id
_entity_poly.type
_entity_poly.pdbx_seq_one_letter_code
_entity_poly.pdbx_strand_id
1 'polypeptide(L)'
;MPRYFFTKLNPPRASFAQDMNDEERRLMGEHAVYWKALAEKGVALLFGPVGDPKGVYGICITQVENPEEIHSLTTNDPVIRAGLGFTVETYPMPDIVRGR
;
A
#
# COMPACT_ATOMS: atom_id res chain seq x y z
N MET A 1 16.22 9.08 13.37
CA MET A 1 14.92 9.77 13.25
C MET A 1 14.05 9.04 12.26
N PRO A 2 12.83 8.69 12.60
CA PRO A 2 11.94 8.04 11.64
C PRO A 2 11.55 8.97 10.50
N ARG A 3 11.37 8.37 9.34
CA ARG A 3 10.90 9.05 8.14
C ARG A 3 9.53 8.51 7.79
N TYR A 4 8.65 9.41 7.37
CA TYR A 4 7.25 9.06 7.06
C TYR A 4 7.00 9.18 5.56
N PHE A 5 6.24 8.23 5.03
CA PHE A 5 5.88 8.22 3.61
C PHE A 5 4.42 7.90 3.43
N PHE A 6 3.81 8.60 2.49
CA PHE A 6 2.48 8.29 1.98
C PHE A 6 2.67 7.49 0.70
N THR A 7 2.01 6.34 0.59
CA THR A 7 2.03 5.54 -0.63
C THR A 7 0.61 5.32 -1.12
N LYS A 8 0.40 5.52 -2.41
CA LYS A 8 -0.86 5.25 -3.08
C LYS A 8 -0.64 4.06 -4.01
N LEU A 9 -1.48 3.04 -3.85
CA LEU A 9 -1.48 1.85 -4.71
C LEU A 9 -2.60 2.00 -5.73
N ASN A 10 -2.22 2.09 -7.00
CA ASN A 10 -3.17 2.22 -8.10
C ASN A 10 -3.42 0.85 -8.71
N PRO A 11 -4.69 0.40 -8.76
CA PRO A 11 -5.01 -0.89 -9.40
C PRO A 11 -4.86 -0.79 -10.92
N PRO A 12 -4.85 -1.93 -11.62
CA PRO A 12 -4.65 -1.95 -13.07
C PRO A 12 -5.79 -1.34 -13.87
N ARG A 13 -6.96 -1.18 -13.27
CA ARG A 13 -8.14 -0.60 -13.93
C ARG A 13 -9.11 -0.02 -12.89
N ALA A 14 -9.89 0.96 -13.30
CA ALA A 14 -10.80 1.68 -12.40
C ALA A 14 -11.86 0.74 -11.80
N SER A 15 -12.27 -0.29 -12.51
CA SER A 15 -13.30 -1.24 -12.08
C SER A 15 -12.78 -2.39 -11.22
N PHE A 16 -11.48 -2.40 -10.92
CA PHE A 16 -10.79 -3.52 -10.26
C PHE A 16 -11.54 -4.05 -9.03
N ALA A 17 -12.01 -3.14 -8.15
CA ALA A 17 -12.69 -3.55 -6.92
C ALA A 17 -13.98 -4.34 -7.18
N GLN A 18 -14.63 -4.10 -8.33
CA GLN A 18 -15.88 -4.75 -8.69
C GLN A 18 -15.71 -6.01 -9.52
N ASP A 19 -14.59 -6.11 -10.26
CA ASP A 19 -14.42 -7.18 -11.27
C ASP A 19 -13.13 -7.97 -11.14
N MET A 20 -12.55 -8.02 -9.95
CA MET A 20 -11.36 -8.85 -9.72
C MET A 20 -11.60 -10.29 -10.18
N ASN A 21 -10.63 -10.86 -10.89
CA ASN A 21 -10.64 -12.29 -11.18
C ASN A 21 -10.12 -13.07 -9.95
N ASP A 22 -10.14 -14.39 -10.02
CA ASP A 22 -9.75 -15.24 -8.88
C ASP A 22 -8.29 -15.06 -8.47
N GLU A 23 -7.40 -14.91 -9.43
CA GLU A 23 -5.99 -14.66 -9.14
C GLU A 23 -5.80 -13.32 -8.45
N GLU A 24 -6.48 -12.30 -8.94
CA GLU A 24 -6.40 -10.96 -8.33
C GLU A 24 -6.93 -10.96 -6.91
N ARG A 25 -8.03 -11.67 -6.63
CA ARG A 25 -8.56 -11.80 -5.27
C ARG A 25 -7.55 -12.49 -4.36
N ARG A 26 -6.93 -13.56 -4.84
CA ARG A 26 -5.92 -14.28 -4.07
C ARG A 26 -4.74 -13.38 -3.73
N LEU A 27 -4.27 -12.63 -4.71
CA LEU A 27 -3.13 -11.71 -4.51
C LEU A 27 -3.49 -10.55 -3.60
N MET A 28 -4.72 -10.03 -3.67
CA MET A 28 -5.17 -8.99 -2.73
C MET A 28 -5.26 -9.52 -1.31
N GLY A 29 -5.59 -10.79 -1.14
CA GLY A 29 -5.54 -11.44 0.17
C GLY A 29 -4.12 -11.51 0.71
N GLU A 30 -3.15 -11.87 -0.13
CA GLU A 30 -1.73 -11.89 0.25
C GLU A 30 -1.20 -10.49 0.55
N HIS A 31 -1.62 -9.50 -0.24
CA HIS A 31 -1.32 -8.10 -0.02
C HIS A 31 -1.77 -7.64 1.37
N ALA A 32 -3.00 -7.99 1.76
CA ALA A 32 -3.53 -7.61 3.06
C ALA A 32 -2.72 -8.26 4.20
N VAL A 33 -2.35 -9.53 4.06
CA VAL A 33 -1.51 -10.22 5.05
C VAL A 33 -0.14 -9.55 5.17
N TYR A 34 0.45 -9.19 4.04
CA TYR A 34 1.76 -8.53 4.00
C TYR A 34 1.75 -7.20 4.77
N TRP A 35 0.79 -6.33 4.46
CA TRP A 35 0.72 -5.02 5.11
C TRP A 35 0.25 -5.10 6.57
N LYS A 36 -0.60 -6.08 6.89
CA LYS A 36 -1.01 -6.31 8.28
C LYS A 36 0.19 -6.70 9.16
N ALA A 37 1.08 -7.53 8.64
CA ALA A 37 2.31 -7.88 9.35
C ALA A 37 3.19 -6.66 9.60
N LEU A 38 3.28 -5.76 8.62
CA LEU A 38 4.02 -4.51 8.76
C LEU A 38 3.36 -3.57 9.77
N ALA A 39 2.03 -3.57 9.83
CA ALA A 39 1.29 -2.80 10.82
C ALA A 39 1.57 -3.31 12.23
N GLU A 40 1.62 -4.62 12.41
CA GLU A 40 1.93 -5.24 13.70
C GLU A 40 3.34 -4.90 14.19
N LYS A 41 4.26 -4.68 13.26
CA LYS A 41 5.63 -4.27 13.57
C LYS A 41 5.76 -2.75 13.77
N GLY A 42 4.71 -1.99 13.56
CA GLY A 42 4.74 -0.54 13.66
C GLY A 42 5.35 0.17 12.44
N VAL A 43 5.62 -0.55 11.37
CA VAL A 43 6.17 0.03 10.14
C VAL A 43 5.05 0.70 9.33
N ALA A 44 3.93 0.00 9.14
CA ALA A 44 2.75 0.61 8.55
C ALA A 44 1.90 1.20 9.67
N LEU A 45 1.74 2.52 9.67
CA LEU A 45 0.93 3.20 10.69
C LEU A 45 -0.56 3.05 10.40
N LEU A 46 -0.91 2.98 9.13
CA LEU A 46 -2.24 2.65 8.67
C LEU A 46 -2.16 2.20 7.20
N PHE A 47 -3.14 1.44 6.78
CA PHE A 47 -3.33 1.14 5.37
C PHE A 47 -4.81 0.80 5.15
N GLY A 48 -5.29 1.02 3.95
CA GLY A 48 -6.66 0.67 3.62
C GLY A 48 -7.09 1.18 2.26
N PRO A 49 -8.28 0.79 1.82
CA PRO A 49 -8.83 1.26 0.56
C PRO A 49 -9.47 2.63 0.70
N VAL A 50 -9.45 3.38 -0.40
CA VAL A 50 -10.16 4.65 -0.53
C VAL A 50 -11.27 4.45 -1.57
N GLY A 51 -12.49 4.74 -1.17
CA GLY A 51 -13.69 4.53 -2.02
C GLY A 51 -13.94 5.70 -2.95
N ASP A 52 -12.99 6.00 -3.82
CA ASP A 52 -13.17 7.04 -4.84
C ASP A 52 -14.20 6.56 -5.87
N PRO A 53 -15.23 7.34 -6.17
CA PRO A 53 -16.22 6.97 -7.18
C PRO A 53 -15.63 6.69 -8.56
N LYS A 54 -14.47 7.25 -8.86
CA LYS A 54 -13.77 7.04 -10.14
C LYS A 54 -12.99 5.71 -10.15
N GLY A 55 -12.80 5.09 -9.02
CA GLY A 55 -12.07 3.83 -8.88
C GLY A 55 -11.40 3.74 -7.54
N VAL A 56 -11.61 2.61 -6.86
CA VAL A 56 -11.02 2.36 -5.55
C VAL A 56 -9.50 2.21 -5.68
N TYR A 57 -8.77 2.82 -4.78
CA TYR A 57 -7.31 2.66 -4.69
C TYR A 57 -6.91 2.42 -3.24
N GLY A 58 -5.66 2.01 -3.02
CA GLY A 58 -5.16 1.78 -1.68
C GLY A 58 -4.22 2.89 -1.23
N ILE A 59 -4.15 3.11 0.07
CA ILE A 59 -3.14 4.01 0.64
C ILE A 59 -2.48 3.34 1.84
N CYS A 60 -1.27 3.80 2.16
CA CYS A 60 -0.66 3.50 3.45
C CYS A 60 0.21 4.67 3.89
N ILE A 61 0.37 4.79 5.19
CA ILE A 61 1.34 5.69 5.82
C ILE A 61 2.34 4.79 6.52
N THR A 62 3.63 4.95 6.19
CA THR A 62 4.71 4.14 6.78
C THR A 62 5.68 5.01 7.55
N GLN A 63 6.36 4.38 8.52
CA GLN A 63 7.53 4.99 9.14
C GLN A 63 8.71 4.03 9.01
N VAL A 64 9.82 4.56 8.55
CA VAL A 64 11.06 3.80 8.35
C VAL A 64 12.23 4.63 8.87
N GLU A 65 13.33 3.96 9.23
CA GLU A 65 14.53 4.66 9.68
C GLU A 65 15.34 5.18 8.51
N ASN A 66 15.32 4.46 7.40
CA ASN A 66 16.10 4.78 6.22
C ASN A 66 15.14 4.93 5.02
N PRO A 67 15.18 6.05 4.29
CA PRO A 67 14.29 6.26 3.14
C PRO A 67 14.34 5.16 2.08
N GLU A 68 15.46 4.46 1.96
CA GLU A 68 15.60 3.37 0.98
C GLU A 68 14.68 2.18 1.29
N GLU A 69 14.29 2.02 2.55
CA GLU A 69 13.43 0.92 2.96
C GLU A 69 12.05 0.97 2.32
N ILE A 70 11.56 2.18 1.99
CA ILE A 70 10.22 2.30 1.40
C ILE A 70 10.16 1.65 0.02
N HIS A 71 11.22 1.76 -0.76
CA HIS A 71 11.27 1.11 -2.07
C HIS A 71 11.20 -0.41 -1.92
N SER A 72 11.96 -0.97 -0.98
CA SER A 72 11.93 -2.41 -0.70
C SER A 72 10.55 -2.88 -0.24
N LEU A 73 9.91 -2.11 0.65
CA LEU A 73 8.58 -2.45 1.16
C LEU A 73 7.55 -2.52 0.04
N THR A 74 7.52 -1.53 -0.85
CA THR A 74 6.55 -1.50 -1.95
C THR A 74 6.86 -2.55 -3.01
N THR A 75 8.14 -2.76 -3.33
CA THR A 75 8.56 -3.74 -4.34
C THR A 75 8.23 -5.18 -3.91
N ASN A 76 8.26 -5.44 -2.61
CA ASN A 76 7.98 -6.78 -2.08
C ASN A 76 6.51 -7.04 -1.81
N ASP A 77 5.64 -6.06 -2.02
CA ASP A 77 4.20 -6.28 -1.95
C ASP A 77 3.79 -7.33 -2.99
N PRO A 78 3.04 -8.37 -2.61
CA PRO A 78 2.66 -9.43 -3.53
C PRO A 78 1.99 -8.97 -4.83
N VAL A 79 1.16 -7.91 -4.78
CA VAL A 79 0.50 -7.41 -5.99
C VAL A 79 1.46 -6.68 -6.93
N ILE A 80 2.52 -6.08 -6.38
CA ILE A 80 3.56 -5.45 -7.21
C ILE A 80 4.46 -6.53 -7.81
N ARG A 81 4.87 -7.50 -7.01
CA ARG A 81 5.73 -8.59 -7.47
C ARG A 81 5.09 -9.43 -8.57
N ALA A 82 3.77 -9.57 -8.53
CA ALA A 82 3.04 -10.36 -9.51
C ALA A 82 3.00 -9.73 -10.91
N GLY A 83 3.29 -8.44 -11.03
CA GLY A 83 3.35 -7.78 -12.34
C GLY A 83 2.00 -7.68 -13.04
N LEU A 84 0.92 -7.49 -12.28
CA LEU A 84 -0.45 -7.46 -12.82
C LEU A 84 -0.91 -6.07 -13.25
N GLY A 85 0.00 -5.09 -13.32
CA GLY A 85 -0.35 -3.74 -13.74
C GLY A 85 -0.64 -2.77 -12.59
N PHE A 86 -0.44 -3.18 -11.34
CA PHE A 86 -0.49 -2.25 -10.23
C PHE A 86 0.70 -1.31 -10.28
N THR A 87 0.48 -0.06 -9.87
CA THR A 87 1.56 0.94 -9.75
C THR A 87 1.48 1.59 -8.37
N VAL A 88 2.60 2.14 -7.93
CA VAL A 88 2.65 2.87 -6.67
C VAL A 88 3.18 4.27 -6.88
N GLU A 89 2.65 5.20 -6.08
CA GLU A 89 3.15 6.57 -5.98
C GLU A 89 3.53 6.77 -4.53
N THR A 90 4.75 7.19 -4.27
CA THR A 90 5.26 7.38 -2.92
C THR A 90 5.76 8.80 -2.74
N TYR A 91 5.34 9.43 -1.65
CA TYR A 91 5.70 10.82 -1.32
C TYR A 91 6.16 10.90 0.12
N PRO A 92 7.26 11.62 0.38
CA PRO A 92 7.69 11.84 1.76
C PRO A 92 6.74 12.79 2.46
N MET A 93 6.48 12.50 3.73
CA MET A 93 5.74 13.41 4.62
C MET A 93 6.76 13.96 5.63
N PRO A 94 7.05 15.27 5.59
CA PRO A 94 8.05 15.84 6.50
C PRO A 94 7.73 15.62 7.97
N ASP A 95 6.44 15.54 8.30
CA ASP A 95 5.98 15.31 9.66
C ASP A 95 4.57 14.76 9.62
N ILE A 96 4.14 14.16 10.73
CA ILE A 96 2.77 13.69 10.89
C ILE A 96 2.28 14.05 12.30
N VAL A 97 0.98 14.18 12.42
CA VAL A 97 0.31 14.29 13.73
C VAL A 97 -0.62 13.09 13.85
N ARG A 98 -0.41 12.28 14.87
CA ARG A 98 -1.24 11.09 15.06
C ARG A 98 -2.48 11.44 15.88
N GLY A 99 -3.62 10.91 15.45
CA GLY A 99 -4.80 10.86 16.26
C GLY A 99 -4.69 9.73 17.29
N ARG A 100 -5.64 9.67 18.16
CA ARG A 100 -5.71 8.63 19.18
C ARG A 100 -6.64 7.52 18.78
#